data_1d9329cb3e4c9b632d19137376f86ec2
#
_entry.id   1d9329cb3e4c9b632d19137376f86ec2
#
_cell.length_a   1.000
_cell.length_b   1.000
_cell.length_c   1.000
_cell.angle_alpha   90.00
_cell.angle_beta   90.00
_cell.angle_gamma   90.00
#
_symmetry.space_group_name_H-M   'P 1'
#
loop_
_entity.id
_entity.type
_entity.pdbx_description
1 polymer ?
#
loop_
_entity_poly.entity_id
_entity_poly.type
_entity_poly.pdbx_seq_one_letter_code
_entity_poly.pdbx_strand_id
1 'polypeptide(L)'
;MLEICQDGDKYFLRYPTFNITMPEVVQEIPKEAVDSYMSGEHTGKELMNYAQYGFWKSKRQYTQEESDKLFIEGHPSFILINPKNCRSLFTAVEFRQIVTQAIVSKLKPSELDAIGVVKSHLELLLVDPIGWEEEIEAVHLEILQEKINNYIHFLESKQYVDRYGDKFDKKIIQNTFQYSPSDNGLAFLAAVQKVLQPTDMSLKVELPE
;
A
#
# COMPACT_ATOMS: atom_id res chain seq x y z
N MET A 1 -33.49 -20.04 6.48
CA MET A 1 -34.35 -19.91 5.26
C MET A 1 -34.17 -18.49 4.78
N LEU A 2 -34.14 -18.25 3.46
CA LEU A 2 -34.09 -16.87 2.91
C LEU A 2 -35.54 -16.37 2.82
N GLU A 3 -35.80 -15.18 3.31
CA GLU A 3 -37.13 -14.59 3.34
C GLU A 3 -37.04 -13.12 2.85
N ILE A 4 -37.99 -12.74 1.98
CA ILE A 4 -38.14 -11.36 1.52
C ILE A 4 -39.38 -10.78 2.20
N CYS A 5 -39.19 -9.67 2.91
CA CYS A 5 -40.26 -8.92 3.58
C CYS A 5 -40.43 -7.57 2.90
N GLN A 6 -41.67 -7.06 2.85
CA GLN A 6 -41.96 -5.71 2.36
C GLN A 6 -42.61 -4.90 3.51
N ASP A 7 -42.13 -3.67 3.65
CA ASP A 7 -42.70 -2.67 4.56
C ASP A 7 -42.82 -1.32 3.82
N GLY A 8 -44.07 -0.98 3.46
CA GLY A 8 -44.36 0.13 2.57
C GLY A 8 -43.71 -0.08 1.20
N ASP A 9 -42.86 0.88 0.76
CA ASP A 9 -42.14 0.84 -0.49
C ASP A 9 -40.75 0.20 -0.38
N LYS A 10 -40.38 -0.28 0.80
CA LYS A 10 -39.06 -0.86 1.08
C LYS A 10 -39.13 -2.38 1.12
N TYR A 11 -38.05 -3.00 0.64
CA TYR A 11 -37.86 -4.43 0.66
C TYR A 11 -36.67 -4.79 1.55
N PHE A 12 -36.86 -5.85 2.34
CA PHE A 12 -35.84 -6.36 3.26
C PHE A 12 -35.58 -7.83 2.99
N LEU A 13 -34.33 -8.21 2.94
CA LEU A 13 -33.89 -9.59 2.87
C LEU A 13 -33.47 -10.06 4.27
N ARG A 14 -34.12 -11.12 4.74
CA ARG A 14 -33.78 -11.84 5.97
C ARG A 14 -33.11 -13.17 5.61
N TYR A 15 -31.91 -13.40 6.16
CA TYR A 15 -31.19 -14.65 5.92
C TYR A 15 -30.31 -15.04 7.11
N PRO A 16 -30.09 -16.37 7.34
CA PRO A 16 -29.24 -16.85 8.43
C PRO A 16 -27.76 -16.56 8.15
N THR A 17 -27.02 -16.30 9.20
CA THR A 17 -25.55 -16.22 9.16
C THR A 17 -24.95 -17.41 9.90
N PHE A 18 -23.66 -17.67 9.66
CA PHE A 18 -22.88 -18.64 10.44
C PHE A 18 -22.32 -18.05 11.75
N ASN A 19 -22.69 -16.80 12.08
CA ASN A 19 -22.22 -16.13 13.29
C ASN A 19 -23.14 -16.45 14.47
N ILE A 20 -22.59 -17.04 15.53
CA ILE A 20 -23.35 -17.46 16.74
C ILE A 20 -23.96 -16.25 17.47
N THR A 21 -23.33 -15.07 17.39
CA THR A 21 -23.79 -13.86 18.06
C THR A 21 -24.83 -13.08 17.23
N MET A 22 -24.90 -13.31 15.93
CA MET A 22 -25.88 -12.73 15.00
C MET A 22 -26.44 -13.85 14.10
N PRO A 23 -27.44 -14.62 14.56
CA PRO A 23 -27.92 -15.78 13.81
C PRO A 23 -28.66 -15.42 12.52
N GLU A 24 -29.16 -14.19 12.43
CA GLU A 24 -29.88 -13.67 11.25
C GLU A 24 -29.43 -12.24 10.92
N VAL A 25 -29.42 -11.92 9.64
CA VAL A 25 -29.28 -10.57 9.12
C VAL A 25 -30.57 -10.14 8.44
N VAL A 26 -30.98 -8.90 8.69
CA VAL A 26 -32.08 -8.22 7.97
C VAL A 26 -31.45 -6.99 7.29
N GLN A 27 -31.53 -6.95 5.97
CA GLN A 27 -30.93 -5.87 5.18
C GLN A 27 -31.88 -5.32 4.14
N GLU A 28 -31.97 -3.98 4.05
CA GLU A 28 -32.73 -3.31 2.99
C GLU A 28 -32.08 -3.60 1.65
N ILE A 29 -32.89 -3.98 0.66
CA ILE A 29 -32.45 -4.21 -0.73
C ILE A 29 -33.36 -3.46 -1.69
N PRO A 30 -32.86 -3.00 -2.85
CA PRO A 30 -33.67 -2.31 -3.81
C PRO A 30 -34.66 -3.27 -4.49
N LYS A 31 -35.79 -2.70 -4.95
CA LYS A 31 -36.85 -3.47 -5.63
C LYS A 31 -36.31 -4.22 -6.86
N GLU A 32 -35.41 -3.62 -7.61
CA GLU A 32 -34.80 -4.21 -8.80
C GLU A 32 -34.08 -5.52 -8.49
N ALA A 33 -33.45 -5.64 -7.31
CA ALA A 33 -32.81 -6.87 -6.88
C ALA A 33 -33.83 -7.95 -6.52
N VAL A 34 -34.98 -7.56 -5.94
CA VAL A 34 -36.10 -8.48 -5.68
C VAL A 34 -36.69 -8.97 -7.00
N ASP A 35 -36.94 -8.08 -7.93
CA ASP A 35 -37.54 -8.41 -9.24
C ASP A 35 -36.62 -9.35 -10.04
N SER A 36 -35.31 -9.12 -10.06
CA SER A 36 -34.32 -10.03 -10.69
C SER A 36 -34.28 -11.42 -10.05
N TYR A 37 -34.43 -11.51 -8.73
CA TYR A 37 -34.55 -12.81 -8.04
C TYR A 37 -35.87 -13.51 -8.36
N MET A 38 -36.98 -12.80 -8.32
CA MET A 38 -38.31 -13.35 -8.57
C MET A 38 -38.49 -13.78 -10.03
N SER A 39 -37.81 -13.13 -10.98
CA SER A 39 -37.81 -13.56 -12.38
C SER A 39 -36.94 -14.80 -12.63
N GLY A 40 -36.18 -15.26 -11.64
CA GLY A 40 -35.24 -16.39 -11.78
C GLY A 40 -33.92 -16.05 -12.48
N GLU A 41 -33.64 -14.79 -12.72
CA GLU A 41 -32.36 -14.33 -13.29
C GLU A 41 -31.21 -14.58 -12.30
N HIS A 42 -31.47 -14.44 -10.99
CA HIS A 42 -30.53 -14.67 -9.92
C HIS A 42 -31.04 -15.67 -8.87
N THR A 43 -30.11 -16.40 -8.28
CA THR A 43 -30.38 -17.37 -7.21
C THR A 43 -30.45 -16.68 -5.84
N GLY A 44 -31.08 -17.37 -4.84
CA GLY A 44 -31.11 -16.83 -3.47
C GLY A 44 -29.74 -16.61 -2.85
N LYS A 45 -28.69 -17.38 -3.24
CA LYS A 45 -27.31 -17.16 -2.81
C LYS A 45 -26.71 -15.89 -3.44
N GLU A 46 -27.03 -15.63 -4.69
CA GLU A 46 -26.61 -14.38 -5.36
C GLU A 46 -27.31 -13.17 -4.74
N LEU A 47 -28.61 -13.29 -4.39
CA LEU A 47 -29.33 -12.22 -3.71
C LEU A 47 -28.78 -11.92 -2.31
N MET A 48 -28.36 -12.94 -1.53
CA MET A 48 -27.65 -12.73 -0.26
C MET A 48 -26.32 -11.99 -0.46
N ASN A 49 -25.55 -12.36 -1.49
CA ASN A 49 -24.32 -11.66 -1.82
C ASN A 49 -24.59 -10.20 -2.25
N TYR A 50 -25.65 -9.97 -3.04
CA TYR A 50 -26.06 -8.63 -3.41
C TYR A 50 -26.41 -7.78 -2.17
N ALA A 51 -27.19 -8.33 -1.24
CA ALA A 51 -27.52 -7.64 -0.01
C ALA A 51 -26.27 -7.26 0.79
N GLN A 52 -25.25 -8.13 0.83
CA GLN A 52 -24.02 -7.89 1.59
C GLN A 52 -23.09 -6.86 0.93
N TYR A 53 -22.99 -6.85 -0.40
CA TYR A 53 -21.97 -6.09 -1.13
C TYR A 53 -22.50 -4.97 -2.01
N GLY A 54 -23.82 -4.89 -2.23
CA GLY A 54 -24.48 -3.86 -3.04
C GLY A 54 -24.39 -4.07 -4.57
N PHE A 55 -23.89 -5.22 -5.03
CA PHE A 55 -23.81 -5.55 -6.45
C PHE A 55 -23.96 -7.04 -6.70
N TRP A 56 -24.40 -7.41 -7.93
CA TRP A 56 -24.45 -8.78 -8.39
C TRP A 56 -23.05 -9.30 -8.67
N LYS A 57 -22.68 -10.41 -8.05
CA LYS A 57 -21.44 -11.10 -8.45
C LYS A 57 -21.57 -11.52 -9.92
N SER A 58 -20.61 -11.10 -10.73
CA SER A 58 -20.55 -11.51 -12.13
C SER A 58 -20.58 -13.04 -12.24
N LYS A 59 -21.42 -13.57 -13.14
CA LYS A 59 -21.40 -15.00 -13.52
C LYS A 59 -20.17 -15.35 -14.36
N ARG A 60 -19.34 -14.36 -14.70
CA ARG A 60 -18.10 -14.56 -15.44
C ARG A 60 -17.18 -15.45 -14.60
N GLN A 61 -16.88 -16.61 -15.09
CA GLN A 61 -15.80 -17.43 -14.55
C GLN A 61 -14.48 -16.80 -15.00
N TYR A 62 -13.73 -16.28 -14.03
CA TYR A 62 -12.37 -15.81 -14.26
C TYR A 62 -11.43 -17.01 -14.26
N THR A 63 -10.45 -17.00 -15.15
CA THR A 63 -9.28 -17.87 -15.00
C THR A 63 -8.54 -17.52 -13.72
N GLN A 64 -7.66 -18.40 -13.24
CA GLN A 64 -6.82 -18.10 -12.08
C GLN A 64 -5.99 -16.84 -12.33
N GLU A 65 -5.40 -16.72 -13.50
CA GLU A 65 -4.59 -15.56 -13.91
C GLU A 65 -5.39 -14.26 -13.93
N GLU A 66 -6.62 -14.26 -14.47
CA GLU A 66 -7.51 -13.09 -14.42
C GLU A 66 -7.89 -12.71 -12.98
N SER A 67 -8.12 -13.71 -12.11
CA SER A 67 -8.44 -13.47 -10.70
C SER A 67 -7.26 -12.89 -9.95
N ASP A 68 -6.06 -13.42 -10.18
CA ASP A 68 -4.82 -12.93 -9.56
C ASP A 68 -4.50 -11.50 -10.01
N LYS A 69 -4.68 -11.21 -11.31
CA LYS A 69 -4.52 -9.86 -11.87
C LYS A 69 -5.45 -8.87 -11.19
N LEU A 70 -6.75 -9.17 -11.14
CA LEU A 70 -7.76 -8.31 -10.50
C LEU A 70 -7.49 -8.12 -9.00
N PHE A 71 -7.01 -9.16 -8.32
CA PHE A 71 -6.64 -9.07 -6.91
C PHE A 71 -5.48 -8.08 -6.70
N ILE A 72 -4.42 -8.19 -7.49
CA ILE A 72 -3.25 -7.28 -7.41
C ILE A 72 -3.65 -5.85 -7.78
N GLU A 73 -4.48 -5.65 -8.82
CA GLU A 73 -4.98 -4.31 -9.19
C GLU A 73 -5.77 -3.66 -8.03
N GLY A 74 -6.59 -4.45 -7.33
CA GLY A 74 -7.32 -3.98 -6.14
C GLY A 74 -6.46 -3.79 -4.89
N HIS A 75 -5.31 -4.45 -4.82
CA HIS A 75 -4.42 -4.48 -3.67
C HIS A 75 -2.94 -4.37 -4.08
N PRO A 76 -2.50 -3.23 -4.61
CA PRO A 76 -1.17 -3.06 -5.22
C PRO A 76 0.01 -3.52 -4.35
N SER A 77 -0.08 -3.34 -3.02
CA SER A 77 0.98 -3.72 -2.09
C SER A 77 1.34 -5.21 -2.11
N PHE A 78 0.43 -6.08 -2.56
CA PHE A 78 0.71 -7.52 -2.66
C PHE A 78 1.72 -7.86 -3.75
N ILE A 79 1.91 -6.99 -4.76
CA ILE A 79 2.93 -7.19 -5.79
C ILE A 79 4.35 -7.25 -5.19
N LEU A 80 4.57 -6.56 -4.05
CA LEU A 80 5.87 -6.50 -3.37
C LEU A 80 6.22 -7.80 -2.61
N ILE A 81 5.25 -8.69 -2.39
CA ILE A 81 5.49 -9.97 -1.70
C ILE A 81 6.18 -10.97 -2.63
N ASN A 82 5.79 -10.99 -3.90
CA ASN A 82 6.36 -11.88 -4.90
C ASN A 82 6.31 -11.24 -6.29
N PRO A 83 7.13 -10.22 -6.55
CA PRO A 83 7.09 -9.45 -7.78
C PRO A 83 7.38 -10.30 -9.01
N LYS A 84 8.26 -11.30 -8.89
CA LYS A 84 8.61 -12.23 -9.97
C LYS A 84 7.39 -12.99 -10.51
N ASN A 85 6.58 -13.54 -9.63
CA ASN A 85 5.38 -14.28 -10.04
C ASN A 85 4.29 -13.35 -10.59
N CYS A 86 4.21 -12.13 -10.09
CA CYS A 86 3.24 -11.14 -10.57
C CYS A 86 3.64 -10.54 -11.93
N ARG A 87 4.93 -10.61 -12.29
CA ARG A 87 5.47 -9.96 -13.50
C ARG A 87 4.78 -10.43 -14.79
N SER A 88 4.40 -11.70 -14.89
CA SER A 88 3.74 -12.28 -16.06
C SER A 88 2.28 -11.89 -16.21
N LEU A 89 1.62 -11.40 -15.14
CA LEU A 89 0.21 -11.01 -15.15
C LEU A 89 -0.03 -9.67 -15.86
N PHE A 90 1.01 -8.87 -16.05
CA PHE A 90 0.94 -7.49 -16.49
C PHE A 90 1.87 -7.20 -17.66
N THR A 91 1.48 -6.23 -18.49
CA THR A 91 2.43 -5.60 -19.42
C THR A 91 3.53 -4.87 -18.64
N ALA A 92 4.64 -4.54 -19.31
CA ALA A 92 5.74 -3.81 -18.65
C ALA A 92 5.30 -2.46 -18.06
N VAL A 93 4.38 -1.77 -18.74
CA VAL A 93 3.87 -0.46 -18.30
C VAL A 93 2.94 -0.62 -17.09
N GLU A 94 1.98 -1.54 -17.16
CA GLU A 94 1.05 -1.81 -16.04
C GLU A 94 1.83 -2.25 -14.79
N PHE A 95 2.78 -3.19 -14.96
CA PHE A 95 3.60 -3.68 -13.85
C PHE A 95 4.35 -2.54 -13.17
N ARG A 96 5.05 -1.69 -13.95
CA ARG A 96 5.77 -0.54 -13.41
C ARG A 96 4.83 0.41 -12.67
N GLN A 97 3.64 0.70 -13.19
CA GLN A 97 2.66 1.57 -12.54
C GLN A 97 2.21 1.02 -11.19
N ILE A 98 1.85 -0.28 -11.13
CA ILE A 98 1.40 -0.94 -9.90
C ILE A 98 2.54 -0.99 -8.87
N VAL A 99 3.75 -1.35 -9.30
CA VAL A 99 4.95 -1.36 -8.43
C VAL A 99 5.24 0.05 -7.89
N THR A 100 5.20 1.08 -8.74
CA THR A 100 5.38 2.47 -8.30
C THR A 100 4.35 2.85 -7.23
N GLN A 101 3.06 2.58 -7.46
CA GLN A 101 2.00 2.85 -6.51
C GLN A 101 2.22 2.11 -5.18
N ALA A 102 2.61 0.84 -5.25
CA ALA A 102 2.86 0.01 -4.08
C ALA A 102 4.04 0.54 -3.24
N ILE A 103 5.17 0.86 -3.89
CA ILE A 103 6.37 1.38 -3.22
C ILE A 103 6.11 2.78 -2.64
N VAL A 104 5.49 3.69 -3.39
CA VAL A 104 5.12 5.04 -2.91
C VAL A 104 4.21 4.95 -1.67
N SER A 105 3.24 4.04 -1.68
CA SER A 105 2.34 3.80 -0.54
C SER A 105 3.08 3.34 0.72
N LYS A 106 4.18 2.60 0.57
CA LYS A 106 4.99 2.07 1.69
C LYS A 106 6.07 3.05 2.15
N LEU A 107 6.85 3.58 1.22
CA LEU A 107 7.94 4.50 1.53
C LEU A 107 7.46 5.92 1.83
N LYS A 108 6.30 6.35 1.30
CA LYS A 108 5.77 7.70 1.49
C LYS A 108 6.84 8.78 1.30
N PRO A 109 7.37 8.96 0.09
CA PRO A 109 8.56 9.77 -0.15
C PRO A 109 8.43 11.23 0.29
N SER A 110 7.22 11.78 0.32
CA SER A 110 6.93 13.14 0.77
C SER A 110 6.79 13.32 2.29
N GLU A 111 6.83 12.24 3.07
CA GLU A 111 6.67 12.27 4.53
C GLU A 111 8.00 11.93 5.22
N LEU A 112 8.28 12.59 6.37
CA LEU A 112 9.35 12.20 7.28
C LEU A 112 8.84 11.07 8.19
N ASP A 113 9.60 9.99 8.33
CA ASP A 113 9.19 8.88 9.19
C ASP A 113 9.35 9.24 10.67
N ALA A 114 10.49 9.84 11.05
CA ALA A 114 10.69 10.43 12.36
C ALA A 114 11.82 11.48 12.34
N ILE A 115 11.80 12.37 13.34
CA ILE A 115 12.83 13.36 13.58
C ILE A 115 13.04 13.52 15.07
N GLY A 116 14.29 13.65 15.50
CA GLY A 116 14.65 13.82 16.90
C GLY A 116 16.01 14.49 17.07
N VAL A 117 16.32 14.83 18.33
CA VAL A 117 17.62 15.36 18.72
C VAL A 117 18.32 14.34 19.60
N VAL A 118 19.50 13.92 19.18
CA VAL A 118 20.35 12.98 19.91
C VAL A 118 21.67 13.67 20.24
N LYS A 119 21.89 13.99 21.50
CA LYS A 119 23.03 14.81 21.98
C LYS A 119 23.03 16.17 21.29
N SER A 120 24.04 16.44 20.43
CA SER A 120 24.17 17.68 19.65
C SER A 120 23.83 17.49 18.17
N HIS A 121 23.21 16.37 17.78
CA HIS A 121 22.86 16.06 16.40
C HIS A 121 21.34 16.13 16.20
N LEU A 122 20.92 16.61 15.04
CA LEU A 122 19.57 16.44 14.53
C LEU A 122 19.54 15.16 13.71
N GLU A 123 18.68 14.20 14.08
CA GLU A 123 18.57 12.91 13.41
C GLU A 123 17.19 12.74 12.77
N LEU A 124 17.17 12.40 11.49
CA LEU A 124 15.98 12.05 10.72
C LEU A 124 16.03 10.55 10.45
N LEU A 125 15.02 9.83 10.86
CA LEU A 125 14.89 8.40 10.55
C LEU A 125 14.17 8.23 9.21
N LEU A 126 14.73 7.38 8.35
CA LEU A 126 14.12 6.86 7.15
C LEU A 126 14.05 5.35 7.27
N VAL A 127 12.84 4.79 7.21
CA VAL A 127 12.60 3.34 7.29
C VAL A 127 12.26 2.82 5.91
N ASP A 128 13.02 1.84 5.45
CA ASP A 128 12.78 1.16 4.18
C ASP A 128 12.32 -0.29 4.41
N PRO A 129 11.01 -0.59 4.23
CA PRO A 129 10.46 -1.92 4.43
C PRO A 129 10.37 -2.73 3.13
N ILE A 130 11.02 -2.30 2.04
CA ILE A 130 10.86 -2.89 0.70
C ILE A 130 11.98 -3.91 0.45
N GLY A 131 11.62 -5.05 -0.17
CA GLY A 131 12.59 -6.02 -0.70
C GLY A 131 13.37 -5.48 -1.91
N TRP A 132 14.43 -6.17 -2.29
CA TRP A 132 15.36 -5.75 -3.36
C TRP A 132 15.37 -6.73 -4.52
N GLU A 133 14.18 -7.27 -4.87
CA GLU A 133 14.02 -8.16 -6.01
C GLU A 133 14.27 -7.41 -7.32
N GLU A 134 14.95 -8.08 -8.26
CA GLU A 134 15.38 -7.53 -9.56
C GLU A 134 14.22 -6.85 -10.32
N GLU A 135 13.02 -7.43 -10.25
CA GLU A 135 11.85 -6.94 -10.99
C GLU A 135 11.37 -5.55 -10.54
N ILE A 136 11.66 -5.16 -9.30
CA ILE A 136 11.20 -3.90 -8.70
C ILE A 136 12.34 -2.94 -8.33
N GLU A 137 13.58 -3.40 -8.35
CA GLU A 137 14.76 -2.67 -7.86
C GLU A 137 14.90 -1.27 -8.49
N ALA A 138 14.73 -1.16 -9.81
CA ALA A 138 14.87 0.13 -10.50
C ALA A 138 13.84 1.17 -10.01
N VAL A 139 12.58 0.75 -9.81
CA VAL A 139 11.51 1.61 -9.29
C VAL A 139 11.77 1.92 -7.81
N HIS A 140 12.22 0.94 -7.04
CA HIS A 140 12.56 1.12 -5.63
C HIS A 140 13.66 2.18 -5.46
N LEU A 141 14.75 2.09 -6.22
CA LEU A 141 15.83 3.08 -6.21
C LEU A 141 15.35 4.48 -6.56
N GLU A 142 14.49 4.64 -7.57
CA GLU A 142 13.94 5.95 -7.94
C GLU A 142 13.14 6.57 -6.78
N ILE A 143 12.26 5.81 -6.13
CA ILE A 143 11.41 6.31 -5.04
C ILE A 143 12.25 6.55 -3.77
N LEU A 144 13.23 5.70 -3.48
CA LEU A 144 14.16 5.90 -2.36
C LEU A 144 15.00 7.17 -2.57
N GLN A 145 15.47 7.42 -3.80
CA GLN A 145 16.18 8.65 -4.17
C GLN A 145 15.29 9.87 -3.95
N GLU A 146 14.03 9.82 -4.37
CA GLU A 146 13.06 10.90 -4.14
C GLU A 146 12.91 11.17 -2.63
N LYS A 147 12.74 10.12 -1.82
CA LYS A 147 12.61 10.26 -0.37
C LYS A 147 13.84 10.89 0.27
N ILE A 148 15.04 10.42 -0.09
CA ILE A 148 16.31 10.99 0.42
C ILE A 148 16.44 12.46 0.01
N ASN A 149 16.12 12.82 -1.23
CA ASN A 149 16.14 14.19 -1.71
C ASN A 149 15.19 15.09 -0.91
N ASN A 150 13.99 14.60 -0.58
CA ASN A 150 13.03 15.34 0.25
C ASN A 150 13.56 15.55 1.68
N TYR A 151 14.25 14.56 2.26
CA TYR A 151 14.91 14.71 3.56
C TYR A 151 16.04 15.76 3.53
N ILE A 152 16.87 15.73 2.47
CA ILE A 152 17.94 16.74 2.26
C ILE A 152 17.31 18.13 2.12
N HIS A 153 16.28 18.26 1.28
CA HIS A 153 15.58 19.54 1.09
C HIS A 153 14.95 20.07 2.40
N PHE A 154 14.37 19.19 3.21
CA PHE A 154 13.85 19.56 4.53
C PHE A 154 14.95 20.14 5.44
N LEU A 155 16.15 19.55 5.43
CA LEU A 155 17.28 20.02 6.20
C LEU A 155 17.85 21.34 5.64
N GLU A 156 17.99 21.48 4.33
CA GLU A 156 18.50 22.67 3.66
C GLU A 156 17.56 23.88 3.83
N SER A 157 16.25 23.64 3.70
CA SER A 157 15.22 24.69 3.88
C SER A 157 14.98 25.05 5.34
N LYS A 158 15.66 24.39 6.27
CA LYS A 158 15.60 24.64 7.72
C LYS A 158 14.20 24.56 8.33
N GLN A 159 13.30 23.74 7.78
CA GLN A 159 11.93 23.60 8.26
C GLN A 159 11.84 23.08 9.70
N TYR A 160 12.92 22.52 10.23
CA TYR A 160 13.02 22.02 11.61
C TYR A 160 13.27 23.12 12.65
N VAL A 161 13.70 24.32 12.26
CA VAL A 161 14.28 25.32 13.15
C VAL A 161 13.29 25.82 14.21
N ASP A 162 12.04 26.08 13.83
CA ASP A 162 11.01 26.55 14.75
C ASP A 162 10.75 25.60 15.90
N ARG A 163 10.92 24.29 15.66
CA ARG A 163 10.63 23.26 16.66
C ARG A 163 11.86 22.78 17.43
N TYR A 164 13.00 22.70 16.77
CA TYR A 164 14.21 22.06 17.31
C TYR A 164 15.40 23.02 17.49
N GLY A 165 15.29 24.26 16.98
CA GLY A 165 16.42 25.20 16.92
C GLY A 165 17.37 24.92 15.77
N ASP A 166 18.45 25.70 15.68
CA ASP A 166 19.44 25.66 14.57
C ASP A 166 20.88 25.34 15.04
N LYS A 167 21.06 24.92 16.29
CA LYS A 167 22.42 24.70 16.86
C LYS A 167 22.71 23.20 16.94
N PHE A 168 23.12 22.63 15.81
CA PHE A 168 23.52 21.22 15.72
C PHE A 168 24.92 21.09 15.12
N ASP A 169 25.72 20.20 15.68
CA ASP A 169 27.05 19.88 15.16
C ASP A 169 26.96 19.12 13.83
N LYS A 170 25.95 18.26 13.71
CA LYS A 170 25.66 17.47 12.50
C LYS A 170 24.14 17.23 12.35
N LYS A 171 23.75 17.00 11.10
CA LYS A 171 22.42 16.57 10.71
C LYS A 171 22.56 15.18 10.08
N ILE A 172 21.90 14.18 10.62
CA ILE A 172 22.07 12.79 10.23
C ILE A 172 20.75 12.27 9.65
N ILE A 173 20.79 11.77 8.44
CA ILE A 173 19.73 10.94 7.86
C ILE A 173 20.09 9.49 8.17
N GLN A 174 19.38 8.85 9.09
CA GLN A 174 19.58 7.45 9.43
C GLN A 174 18.62 6.61 8.60
N ASN A 175 19.15 5.88 7.62
CA ASN A 175 18.37 4.99 6.79
C ASN A 175 18.48 3.55 7.33
N THR A 176 17.34 2.99 7.78
CA THR A 176 17.20 1.65 8.34
C THR A 176 16.44 0.78 7.36
N PHE A 177 16.97 -0.38 7.03
CA PHE A 177 16.41 -1.32 6.07
C PHE A 177 15.82 -2.55 6.76
N GLN A 178 14.63 -2.97 6.32
CA GLN A 178 14.05 -4.25 6.73
C GLN A 178 14.70 -5.44 6.00
N TYR A 179 15.15 -5.23 4.76
CA TYR A 179 15.81 -6.23 3.92
C TYR A 179 17.16 -5.68 3.46
N SER A 180 18.18 -6.55 3.35
CA SER A 180 19.51 -6.15 2.89
C SER A 180 19.42 -5.56 1.48
N PRO A 181 19.94 -4.32 1.26
CA PRO A 181 20.02 -3.75 -0.06
C PRO A 181 20.84 -4.59 -1.04
N SER A 182 20.47 -4.52 -2.30
CA SER A 182 21.25 -5.08 -3.40
C SER A 182 22.59 -4.36 -3.57
N ASP A 183 23.48 -4.89 -4.40
CA ASP A 183 24.75 -4.23 -4.75
C ASP A 183 24.52 -2.85 -5.38
N ASN A 184 23.50 -2.70 -6.24
CA ASN A 184 23.12 -1.40 -6.80
C ASN A 184 22.59 -0.45 -5.72
N GLY A 185 21.79 -0.96 -4.78
CA GLY A 185 21.29 -0.20 -3.63
C GLY A 185 22.44 0.31 -2.76
N LEU A 186 23.40 -0.56 -2.43
CA LEU A 186 24.59 -0.16 -1.65
C LEU A 186 25.46 0.85 -2.41
N ALA A 187 25.65 0.67 -3.72
CA ALA A 187 26.40 1.63 -4.54
C ALA A 187 25.71 2.99 -4.59
N PHE A 188 24.39 3.03 -4.72
CA PHE A 188 23.59 4.26 -4.66
C PHE A 188 23.76 4.96 -3.30
N LEU A 189 23.60 4.24 -2.18
CA LEU A 189 23.77 4.82 -0.84
C LEU A 189 25.18 5.37 -0.60
N ALA A 190 26.21 4.66 -1.07
CA ALA A 190 27.58 5.14 -1.02
C ALA A 190 27.79 6.41 -1.84
N ALA A 191 27.14 6.54 -3.00
CA ALA A 191 27.17 7.76 -3.80
C ALA A 191 26.51 8.93 -3.05
N VAL A 192 25.36 8.72 -2.41
CA VAL A 192 24.71 9.75 -1.57
C VAL A 192 25.62 10.18 -0.42
N GLN A 193 26.23 9.23 0.30
CA GLN A 193 27.15 9.54 1.39
C GLN A 193 28.30 10.43 0.90
N LYS A 194 28.86 10.13 -0.28
CA LYS A 194 29.94 10.92 -0.88
C LYS A 194 29.49 12.34 -1.26
N VAL A 195 28.29 12.50 -1.76
CA VAL A 195 27.71 13.83 -2.08
C VAL A 195 27.53 14.67 -0.82
N LEU A 196 27.14 14.06 0.30
CA LEU A 196 26.92 14.76 1.55
C LEU A 196 28.21 15.09 2.33
N GLN A 197 29.34 14.44 2.02
CA GLN A 197 30.61 14.62 2.75
C GLN A 197 31.04 16.09 2.94
N PRO A 198 30.94 17.02 1.95
CA PRO A 198 31.37 18.41 2.12
C PRO A 198 30.38 19.27 2.90
N THR A 199 29.27 18.72 3.38
CA THR A 199 28.19 19.43 4.08
C THR A 199 28.20 19.10 5.58
N ASP A 200 27.31 19.76 6.34
CA ASP A 200 27.00 19.42 7.74
C ASP A 200 26.02 18.25 7.86
N MET A 201 25.63 17.64 6.73
CA MET A 201 24.74 16.49 6.65
C MET A 201 25.50 15.19 6.44
N SER A 202 24.93 14.08 6.89
CA SER A 202 25.47 12.74 6.63
C SER A 202 24.36 11.71 6.50
N LEU A 203 24.58 10.70 5.67
CA LEU A 203 23.73 9.52 5.59
C LEU A 203 24.38 8.38 6.38
N LYS A 204 23.68 7.87 7.38
CA LYS A 204 24.03 6.65 8.11
C LYS A 204 23.13 5.51 7.62
N VAL A 205 23.76 4.41 7.22
CA VAL A 205 23.03 3.22 6.73
C VAL A 205 23.07 2.14 7.81
N GLU A 206 21.92 1.64 8.17
CA GLU A 206 21.74 0.57 9.15
C GLU A 206 21.10 -0.64 8.45
N LEU A 207 21.90 -1.69 8.33
CA LEU A 207 21.50 -2.93 7.67
C LEU A 207 20.80 -3.85 8.67
N PRO A 208 19.88 -4.71 8.20
CA PRO A 208 19.27 -5.74 9.05
C PRO A 208 20.35 -6.71 9.56
N GLU A 209 20.15 -7.22 10.80
CA GLU A 209 21.00 -8.25 11.42
C GLU A 209 20.86 -9.63 10.75
#